data_95e2e56dea4fe43c4ee87cc787e6470a
#
_entry.id   95e2e56dea4fe43c4ee87cc787e6470a
#
_cell.length_a   1.000
_cell.length_b   1.000
_cell.length_c   1.000
_cell.angle_alpha   90.00
_cell.angle_beta   90.00
_cell.angle_gamma   90.00
#
_symmetry.space_group_name_H-M   'P 1'
#
loop_
_entity.id
_entity.type
_entity.pdbx_description
1 polymer ?
#
loop_
_entity_poly.entity_id
_entity_poly.type
_entity_poly.pdbx_seq_one_letter_code
_entity_poly.pdbx_strand_id
1 'polypeptide(L)'
;MKIEKLEPSRHRQGRWLVWLEDGSLVRLGEGEVVSLSLYSGKELTEEEGEALAAAEIQGRLNERAVALLSARPMSRRDLVDKLSAPARRRKKPSREADEVQPDPEALEREREALRQGAERAADWLEGLGLLNDGEYAGAVARHYAEKGYGPRKIQDELYRRGVPRAFWAEAMDGVSQGANVLDELLIRRLRGAEPTQENLKRACDYLARRGFSWEEIAQAVERYRRQGEE
;
A
#
# COMPACT_ATOMS: atom_id res chain seq x y z
N MET A 1 -30.27 2.49 24.48
CA MET A 1 -29.39 1.30 24.40
C MET A 1 -28.44 1.33 25.59
N LYS A 2 -28.27 0.21 26.30
CA LYS A 2 -27.49 0.18 27.56
C LYS A 2 -26.30 -0.77 27.42
N ILE A 3 -25.16 -0.37 28.00
CA ILE A 3 -24.00 -1.25 28.13
C ILE A 3 -24.22 -2.19 29.31
N GLU A 4 -24.32 -3.46 29.03
CA GLU A 4 -24.53 -4.48 30.05
C GLU A 4 -23.19 -4.78 30.77
N LYS A 5 -22.12 -4.94 29.98
CA LYS A 5 -20.79 -5.31 30.49
C LYS A 5 -19.68 -4.69 29.66
N LEU A 6 -18.61 -4.26 30.33
CA LEU A 6 -17.38 -3.79 29.73
C LEU A 6 -16.21 -4.53 30.36
N GLU A 7 -15.41 -5.25 29.59
CA GLU A 7 -14.23 -5.96 30.09
C GLU A 7 -13.09 -6.00 29.09
N PRO A 8 -11.82 -6.05 29.55
CA PRO A 8 -10.69 -6.22 28.65
C PRO A 8 -10.70 -7.61 28.03
N SER A 9 -10.27 -7.68 26.75
CA SER A 9 -10.17 -8.94 26.02
C SER A 9 -9.02 -9.81 26.59
N ARG A 10 -9.30 -11.06 26.92
CA ARG A 10 -8.29 -12.03 27.37
C ARG A 10 -7.33 -12.49 26.26
N HIS A 11 -7.71 -12.29 25.00
CA HIS A 11 -6.96 -12.79 23.86
C HIS A 11 -6.13 -11.71 23.13
N ARG A 12 -6.42 -10.43 23.36
CA ARG A 12 -5.72 -9.30 22.71
C ARG A 12 -5.56 -8.16 23.71
N GLN A 13 -4.32 -7.83 23.98
CA GLN A 13 -3.96 -6.66 24.78
C GLN A 13 -4.44 -5.36 24.13
N GLY A 14 -4.96 -4.42 24.91
CA GLY A 14 -5.48 -3.14 24.43
C GLY A 14 -6.86 -3.19 23.77
N ARG A 15 -7.49 -4.38 23.69
CA ARG A 15 -8.86 -4.53 23.20
C ARG A 15 -9.84 -4.68 24.34
N TRP A 16 -10.98 -4.02 24.22
CA TRP A 16 -12.11 -4.09 25.12
C TRP A 16 -13.34 -4.69 24.45
N LEU A 17 -14.13 -5.40 25.23
CA LEU A 17 -15.37 -6.05 24.82
C LEU A 17 -16.53 -5.32 25.52
N VAL A 18 -17.43 -4.75 24.72
CA VAL A 18 -18.61 -4.02 25.15
C VAL A 18 -19.85 -4.85 24.81
N TRP A 19 -20.50 -5.37 25.82
CA TRP A 19 -21.74 -6.12 25.68
C TRP A 19 -22.92 -5.16 25.83
N LEU A 20 -23.83 -5.17 24.87
CA LEU A 20 -25.02 -4.36 24.90
C LEU A 20 -26.24 -5.18 25.33
N GLU A 21 -27.31 -4.52 25.80
CA GLU A 21 -28.51 -5.15 26.30
C GLU A 21 -29.27 -6.00 25.28
N ASP A 22 -29.08 -5.73 23.96
CA ASP A 22 -29.60 -6.53 22.86
C ASP A 22 -28.80 -7.81 22.58
N GLY A 23 -27.77 -8.10 23.39
CA GLY A 23 -26.86 -9.22 23.21
C GLY A 23 -25.76 -8.99 22.18
N SER A 24 -25.69 -7.82 21.56
CA SER A 24 -24.61 -7.49 20.63
C SER A 24 -23.28 -7.26 21.36
N LEU A 25 -22.17 -7.58 20.67
CA LEU A 25 -20.83 -7.44 21.16
C LEU A 25 -20.02 -6.51 20.27
N VAL A 26 -19.62 -5.36 20.81
CA VAL A 26 -18.77 -4.36 20.15
C VAL A 26 -17.34 -4.50 20.65
N ARG A 27 -16.38 -4.39 19.74
CA ARG A 27 -14.95 -4.50 20.03
C ARG A 27 -14.27 -3.18 19.80
N LEU A 28 -13.65 -2.62 20.86
CA LEU A 28 -13.01 -1.31 20.84
C LEU A 28 -11.57 -1.41 21.33
N GLY A 29 -10.75 -0.42 20.99
CA GLY A 29 -9.48 -0.18 21.64
C GLY A 29 -9.67 0.59 22.96
N GLU A 30 -8.61 0.63 23.77
CA GLU A 30 -8.62 1.34 25.04
C GLU A 30 -8.87 2.84 24.87
N GLY A 31 -8.31 3.44 23.81
CA GLY A 31 -8.48 4.86 23.49
C GLY A 31 -9.94 5.22 23.23
N GLU A 32 -10.70 4.40 22.50
CA GLU A 32 -12.10 4.60 22.21
C GLU A 32 -12.98 4.44 23.47
N VAL A 33 -12.64 3.51 24.34
CA VAL A 33 -13.35 3.33 25.63
C VAL A 33 -13.24 4.59 26.47
N VAL A 34 -12.03 5.17 26.54
CA VAL A 34 -11.76 6.40 27.30
C VAL A 34 -12.45 7.61 26.64
N SER A 35 -12.27 7.78 25.32
CA SER A 35 -12.80 8.95 24.59
C SER A 35 -14.33 9.02 24.61
N LEU A 36 -15.02 7.87 24.57
CA LEU A 36 -16.48 7.75 24.66
C LEU A 36 -16.97 7.63 26.12
N SER A 37 -16.04 7.68 27.09
CA SER A 37 -16.35 7.55 28.52
C SER A 37 -17.28 6.35 28.81
N LEU A 38 -16.90 5.17 28.28
CA LEU A 38 -17.72 3.96 28.42
C LEU A 38 -17.49 3.28 29.77
N TYR A 39 -18.58 2.81 30.38
CA TYR A 39 -18.55 2.01 31.60
C TYR A 39 -19.77 1.07 31.64
N SER A 40 -19.67 0.00 32.42
CA SER A 40 -20.77 -0.96 32.59
C SER A 40 -21.97 -0.28 33.24
N GLY A 41 -23.14 -0.43 32.64
CA GLY A 41 -24.40 0.20 33.11
C GLY A 41 -24.69 1.55 32.46
N LYS A 42 -23.80 2.10 31.62
CA LYS A 42 -24.06 3.36 30.90
C LYS A 42 -25.22 3.20 29.94
N GLU A 43 -26.17 4.13 30.00
CA GLU A 43 -27.20 4.29 28.99
C GLU A 43 -26.68 5.19 27.88
N LEU A 44 -26.68 4.69 26.66
CA LEU A 44 -26.21 5.40 25.48
C LEU A 44 -27.35 6.12 24.81
N THR A 45 -27.17 7.38 24.46
CA THR A 45 -28.06 8.11 23.55
C THR A 45 -27.95 7.49 22.14
N GLU A 46 -28.83 7.92 21.22
CA GLU A 46 -28.77 7.49 19.82
C GLU A 46 -27.44 7.91 19.18
N GLU A 47 -27.02 9.15 19.41
CA GLU A 47 -25.73 9.68 18.91
C GLU A 47 -24.52 8.93 19.48
N GLU A 48 -24.54 8.59 20.76
CA GLU A 48 -23.45 7.79 21.38
C GLU A 48 -23.45 6.35 20.83
N GLY A 49 -24.60 5.78 20.50
CA GLY A 49 -24.71 4.48 19.86
C GLY A 49 -24.13 4.48 18.44
N GLU A 50 -24.42 5.52 17.66
CA GLU A 50 -23.83 5.71 16.34
C GLU A 50 -22.29 5.90 16.43
N ALA A 51 -21.83 6.72 17.37
CA ALA A 51 -20.40 6.92 17.62
C ALA A 51 -19.70 5.60 18.02
N LEU A 52 -20.35 4.77 18.85
CA LEU A 52 -19.85 3.46 19.24
C LEU A 52 -19.71 2.52 18.02
N ALA A 53 -20.72 2.48 17.15
CA ALA A 53 -20.68 1.67 15.93
C ALA A 53 -19.60 2.16 14.95
N ALA A 54 -19.46 3.47 14.80
CA ALA A 54 -18.42 4.07 13.96
C ALA A 54 -17.02 3.76 14.51
N ALA A 55 -16.82 3.81 15.83
CA ALA A 55 -15.57 3.47 16.48
C ALA A 55 -15.18 1.99 16.27
N GLU A 56 -16.16 1.06 16.35
CA GLU A 56 -15.90 -0.36 16.04
C GLU A 56 -15.43 -0.56 14.61
N ILE A 57 -16.11 0.07 13.65
CA ILE A 57 -15.75 -0.03 12.23
C ILE A 57 -14.33 0.52 12.03
N GLN A 58 -14.01 1.68 12.62
CA GLN A 58 -12.68 2.28 12.52
C GLN A 58 -11.61 1.41 13.16
N GLY A 59 -11.84 0.87 14.33
CA GLY A 59 -10.93 -0.06 15.00
C GLY A 59 -10.62 -1.30 14.15
N ARG A 60 -11.62 -1.87 13.49
CA ARG A 60 -11.44 -3.00 12.56
C ARG A 60 -10.63 -2.60 11.33
N LEU A 61 -10.81 -1.39 10.80
CA LEU A 61 -10.00 -0.88 9.68
C LEU A 61 -8.54 -0.68 10.12
N ASN A 62 -8.31 -0.10 11.29
CA ASN A 62 -6.98 0.10 11.86
C ASN A 62 -6.25 -1.25 12.05
N GLU A 63 -6.91 -2.25 12.63
CA GLU A 63 -6.32 -3.60 12.78
C GLU A 63 -5.97 -4.23 11.43
N ARG A 64 -6.86 -4.09 10.44
CA ARG A 64 -6.61 -4.60 9.08
C ARG A 64 -5.47 -3.86 8.41
N ALA A 65 -5.36 -2.54 8.61
CA ALA A 65 -4.28 -1.72 8.09
C ALA A 65 -2.91 -2.16 8.64
N VAL A 66 -2.81 -2.34 9.96
CA VAL A 66 -1.59 -2.88 10.61
C VAL A 66 -1.25 -4.27 10.06
N ALA A 67 -2.22 -5.17 9.91
CA ALA A 67 -1.99 -6.51 9.37
C ALA A 67 -1.48 -6.48 7.92
N LEU A 68 -1.99 -5.55 7.09
CA LEU A 68 -1.55 -5.38 5.70
C LEU A 68 -0.10 -4.88 5.63
N LEU A 69 0.26 -3.86 6.44
CA LEU A 69 1.63 -3.31 6.48
C LEU A 69 2.63 -4.30 7.08
N SER A 70 2.23 -5.07 8.10
CA SER A 70 3.09 -6.11 8.69
C SER A 70 3.40 -7.24 7.70
N ALA A 71 2.50 -7.51 6.76
CA ALA A 71 2.73 -8.53 5.73
C ALA A 71 3.69 -8.05 4.64
N ARG A 72 3.60 -6.80 4.22
CA ARG A 72 4.52 -6.17 3.27
C ARG A 72 4.39 -4.63 3.28
N PRO A 73 5.49 -3.91 3.06
CA PRO A 73 5.43 -2.47 2.84
C PRO A 73 4.59 -2.13 1.59
N MET A 74 3.87 -1.01 1.66
CA MET A 74 3.06 -0.49 0.56
C MET A 74 2.89 1.02 0.67
N SER A 75 2.44 1.66 -0.41
CA SER A 75 2.11 3.08 -0.39
C SER A 75 0.79 3.34 0.33
N ARG A 76 0.59 4.60 0.75
CA ARG A 76 -0.69 5.09 1.31
C ARG A 76 -1.86 4.73 0.39
N ARG A 77 -1.72 5.02 -0.90
CA ARG A 77 -2.75 4.73 -1.89
C ARG A 77 -3.08 3.23 -1.98
N ASP A 78 -2.06 2.36 -2.06
CA ASP A 78 -2.27 0.90 -2.11
C ASP A 78 -2.95 0.39 -0.84
N LEU A 79 -2.64 0.98 0.33
CA LEU A 79 -3.29 0.67 1.60
C LEU A 79 -4.77 1.08 1.59
N VAL A 80 -5.08 2.33 1.24
CA VAL A 80 -6.45 2.86 1.17
C VAL A 80 -7.29 2.06 0.17
N ASP A 81 -6.76 1.79 -1.02
CA ASP A 81 -7.44 0.99 -2.04
C ASP A 81 -7.77 -0.43 -1.53
N LYS A 82 -6.87 -1.05 -0.76
CA LYS A 82 -7.11 -2.39 -0.17
C LYS A 82 -8.09 -2.38 0.98
N LEU A 83 -8.07 -1.34 1.81
CA LEU A 83 -9.02 -1.19 2.91
C LEU A 83 -10.42 -0.89 2.41
N SER A 84 -10.54 -0.06 1.37
CA SER A 84 -11.80 0.35 0.75
C SER A 84 -12.37 -0.73 -0.18
N ALA A 85 -11.57 -1.71 -0.57
CA ALA A 85 -12.06 -2.81 -1.39
C ALA A 85 -13.17 -3.56 -0.64
N PRO A 86 -14.35 -3.74 -1.25
CA PRO A 86 -15.43 -4.50 -0.63
C PRO A 86 -14.90 -5.88 -0.26
N ALA A 87 -15.16 -6.30 0.98
CA ALA A 87 -14.81 -7.64 1.41
C ALA A 87 -15.35 -8.62 0.38
N ARG A 88 -14.48 -9.44 -0.23
CA ARG A 88 -14.93 -10.51 -1.13
C ARG A 88 -15.89 -11.38 -0.32
N ARG A 89 -17.19 -11.07 -0.39
CA ARG A 89 -18.21 -12.00 0.10
C ARG A 89 -17.94 -13.30 -0.64
N ARG A 90 -17.45 -14.30 0.06
CA ARG A 90 -17.57 -15.67 -0.40
C ARG A 90 -19.07 -15.90 -0.50
N LYS A 91 -19.63 -15.65 -1.69
CA LYS A 91 -20.99 -16.11 -2.01
C LYS A 91 -20.96 -17.61 -1.84
N LYS A 92 -21.42 -18.10 -0.68
CA LYS A 92 -22.05 -19.41 -0.67
C LYS A 92 -23.28 -19.24 -1.56
N PRO A 93 -23.48 -20.05 -2.59
CA PRO A 93 -24.70 -20.05 -3.34
C PRO A 93 -25.80 -20.54 -2.40
N SER A 94 -26.50 -19.63 -1.70
CA SER A 94 -27.78 -19.94 -1.13
C SER A 94 -28.77 -19.87 -2.28
N ARG A 95 -29.28 -21.03 -2.68
CA ARG A 95 -30.52 -21.12 -3.42
C ARG A 95 -31.57 -20.45 -2.55
N GLU A 96 -32.34 -19.53 -3.12
CA GLU A 96 -33.44 -18.80 -2.48
C GLU A 96 -33.02 -17.67 -1.52
N ALA A 97 -32.63 -16.54 -2.07
CA ALA A 97 -32.86 -15.23 -1.49
C ALA A 97 -33.36 -14.37 -2.62
N ASP A 98 -34.55 -13.83 -2.48
CA ASP A 98 -35.06 -12.73 -3.30
C ASP A 98 -33.96 -11.67 -3.35
N GLU A 99 -33.40 -11.44 -4.53
CA GLU A 99 -32.36 -10.42 -4.75
C GLU A 99 -33.06 -9.05 -4.71
N VAL A 100 -33.30 -8.54 -3.52
CA VAL A 100 -33.52 -7.10 -3.33
C VAL A 100 -32.21 -6.46 -3.78
N GLN A 101 -32.20 -5.87 -4.96
CA GLN A 101 -31.07 -5.10 -5.44
C GLN A 101 -30.86 -3.95 -4.46
N PRO A 102 -29.66 -3.81 -3.85
CA PRO A 102 -29.42 -2.72 -2.93
C PRO A 102 -29.57 -1.39 -3.68
N ASP A 103 -30.17 -0.40 -3.01
CA ASP A 103 -30.30 0.96 -3.51
C ASP A 103 -28.90 1.48 -3.95
N PRO A 104 -28.72 1.90 -5.21
CA PRO A 104 -27.45 2.40 -5.71
C PRO A 104 -26.87 3.55 -4.87
N GLU A 105 -27.74 4.45 -4.37
CA GLU A 105 -27.30 5.57 -3.54
C GLU A 105 -26.84 5.11 -2.16
N ALA A 106 -27.49 4.10 -1.58
CA ALA A 106 -27.06 3.52 -0.32
C ALA A 106 -25.69 2.82 -0.47
N LEU A 107 -25.48 2.13 -1.59
CA LEU A 107 -24.20 1.48 -1.90
C LEU A 107 -23.07 2.48 -2.08
N GLU A 108 -23.31 3.60 -2.75
CA GLU A 108 -22.31 4.67 -2.91
C GLU A 108 -21.98 5.34 -1.57
N ARG A 109 -22.97 5.59 -0.72
CA ARG A 109 -22.77 6.11 0.64
C ARG A 109 -21.93 5.15 1.49
N GLU A 110 -22.19 3.84 1.41
CA GLU A 110 -21.38 2.82 2.12
C GLU A 110 -19.95 2.79 1.63
N ARG A 111 -19.71 2.88 0.32
CA ARG A 111 -18.38 2.93 -0.29
C ARG A 111 -17.60 4.18 0.14
N GLU A 112 -18.25 5.32 0.14
CA GLU A 112 -17.63 6.57 0.56
C GLU A 112 -17.28 6.56 2.05
N ALA A 113 -18.18 6.06 2.91
CA ALA A 113 -17.92 5.91 4.33
C ALA A 113 -16.75 4.96 4.60
N LEU A 114 -16.67 3.85 3.85
CA LEU A 114 -15.57 2.90 3.94
C LEU A 114 -14.24 3.53 3.50
N ARG A 115 -14.26 4.32 2.43
CA ARG A 115 -13.08 5.05 1.94
C ARG A 115 -12.60 6.07 2.95
N GLN A 116 -13.49 6.87 3.52
CA GLN A 116 -13.13 7.84 4.56
C GLN A 116 -12.55 7.14 5.80
N GLY A 117 -13.10 5.99 6.20
CA GLY A 117 -12.54 5.17 7.27
C GLY A 117 -11.14 4.65 6.93
N ALA A 118 -10.90 4.26 5.69
CA ALA A 118 -9.59 3.81 5.21
C ALA A 118 -8.56 4.95 5.19
N GLU A 119 -8.95 6.16 4.80
CA GLU A 119 -8.09 7.36 4.86
C GLU A 119 -7.71 7.68 6.31
N ARG A 120 -8.69 7.68 7.25
CA ARG A 120 -8.40 7.89 8.66
C ARG A 120 -7.43 6.83 9.24
N ALA A 121 -7.56 5.57 8.80
CA ALA A 121 -6.63 4.52 9.21
C ALA A 121 -5.21 4.77 8.66
N ALA A 122 -5.09 5.29 7.43
CA ALA A 122 -3.83 5.67 6.84
C ALA A 122 -3.20 6.86 7.57
N ASP A 123 -3.97 7.92 7.85
CA ASP A 123 -3.53 9.09 8.64
C ASP A 123 -3.00 8.68 10.03
N TRP A 124 -3.71 7.78 10.68
CA TRP A 124 -3.29 7.25 11.97
C TRP A 124 -1.94 6.51 11.90
N LEU A 125 -1.73 5.69 10.86
CA LEU A 125 -0.47 4.98 10.66
C LEU A 125 0.69 5.90 10.25
N GLU A 126 0.42 6.95 9.47
CA GLU A 126 1.39 8.00 9.19
C GLU A 126 1.79 8.74 10.46
N GLY A 127 0.82 9.11 11.31
CA GLY A 127 1.07 9.73 12.61
C GLY A 127 1.92 8.87 13.56
N LEU A 128 1.86 7.55 13.42
CA LEU A 128 2.72 6.60 14.15
C LEU A 128 4.08 6.34 13.46
N GLY A 129 4.33 6.92 12.29
CA GLY A 129 5.54 6.65 11.50
C GLY A 129 5.61 5.24 10.89
N LEU A 130 4.49 4.49 10.88
CA LEU A 130 4.42 3.13 10.32
C LEU A 130 4.12 3.12 8.83
N LEU A 131 3.59 4.21 8.30
CA LEU A 131 3.32 4.42 6.89
C LEU A 131 4.10 5.66 6.43
N ASN A 132 5.01 5.48 5.46
CA ASN A 132 5.84 6.56 4.94
C ASN A 132 6.11 6.32 3.45
N ASP A 133 5.44 7.08 2.60
CA ASP A 133 5.55 6.97 1.15
C ASP A 133 6.95 7.35 0.63
N GLY A 134 7.67 8.25 1.31
CA GLY A 134 9.04 8.62 0.95
C GLY A 134 10.02 7.47 1.19
N GLU A 135 9.99 6.86 2.37
CA GLU A 135 10.83 5.68 2.68
C GLU A 135 10.48 4.50 1.76
N TYR A 136 9.20 4.29 1.51
CA TYR A 136 8.73 3.25 0.60
C TYR A 136 9.22 3.49 -0.83
N ALA A 137 9.15 4.74 -1.33
CA ALA A 137 9.67 5.13 -2.63
C ALA A 137 11.16 4.82 -2.76
N GLY A 138 11.96 5.22 -1.76
CA GLY A 138 13.39 4.94 -1.72
C GLY A 138 13.70 3.43 -1.71
N ALA A 139 12.93 2.64 -0.94
CA ALA A 139 13.10 1.18 -0.90
C ALA A 139 12.77 0.53 -2.26
N VAL A 140 11.70 0.97 -2.92
CA VAL A 140 11.33 0.51 -4.28
C VAL A 140 12.40 0.89 -5.28
N ALA A 141 12.89 2.13 -5.26
CA ALA A 141 13.91 2.61 -6.19
C ALA A 141 15.20 1.80 -6.06
N ARG A 142 15.73 1.63 -4.84
CA ARG A 142 16.92 0.80 -4.57
C ARG A 142 16.74 -0.63 -5.07
N HIS A 143 15.63 -1.28 -4.73
CA HIS A 143 15.37 -2.65 -5.13
C HIS A 143 15.38 -2.86 -6.65
N TYR A 144 14.79 -1.93 -7.42
CA TYR A 144 14.78 -2.02 -8.88
C TYR A 144 16.16 -1.66 -9.48
N ALA A 145 16.85 -0.72 -8.88
CA ALA A 145 18.22 -0.38 -9.27
C ALA A 145 19.20 -1.55 -9.10
N GLU A 146 19.16 -2.23 -7.95
CA GLU A 146 19.94 -3.43 -7.67
C GLU A 146 19.67 -4.57 -8.69
N LYS A 147 18.45 -4.61 -9.20
CA LYS A 147 18.08 -5.53 -10.30
C LYS A 147 18.54 -5.07 -11.68
N GLY A 148 19.21 -3.93 -11.78
CA GLY A 148 19.70 -3.36 -13.02
C GLY A 148 18.60 -2.76 -13.91
N TYR A 149 17.54 -2.18 -13.31
CA TYR A 149 16.55 -1.41 -14.05
C TYR A 149 16.94 0.07 -14.07
N GLY A 150 16.70 0.71 -15.21
CA GLY A 150 16.97 2.14 -15.41
C GLY A 150 15.89 3.06 -14.83
N PRO A 151 16.18 4.38 -14.81
CA PRO A 151 15.33 5.38 -14.18
C PRO A 151 13.86 5.37 -14.64
N ARG A 152 13.61 5.22 -15.93
CA ARG A 152 12.24 5.18 -16.47
C ARG A 152 11.44 4.02 -15.92
N LYS A 153 12.04 2.83 -15.82
CA LYS A 153 11.37 1.65 -15.27
C LYS A 153 11.10 1.77 -13.78
N ILE A 154 12.00 2.41 -13.04
CA ILE A 154 11.81 2.70 -11.61
C ILE A 154 10.63 3.66 -11.42
N GLN A 155 10.55 4.74 -12.21
CA GLN A 155 9.43 5.68 -12.18
C GLN A 155 8.09 5.00 -12.52
N ASP A 156 8.06 4.13 -13.53
CA ASP A 156 6.88 3.33 -13.87
C ASP A 156 6.42 2.46 -12.69
N GLU A 157 7.35 1.87 -11.95
CA GLU A 157 7.04 1.06 -10.77
C GLU A 157 6.52 1.91 -9.60
N LEU A 158 7.10 3.08 -9.37
CA LEU A 158 6.60 4.03 -8.36
C LEU A 158 5.17 4.47 -8.70
N TYR A 159 4.91 4.81 -9.97
CA TYR A 159 3.57 5.15 -10.44
C TYR A 159 2.57 4.01 -10.23
N ARG A 160 2.94 2.81 -10.66
CA ARG A 160 2.09 1.61 -10.56
C ARG A 160 1.75 1.24 -9.12
N ARG A 161 2.64 1.56 -8.18
CA ARG A 161 2.46 1.36 -6.74
C ARG A 161 1.72 2.50 -6.05
N GLY A 162 1.34 3.54 -6.81
CA GLY A 162 0.60 4.67 -6.30
C GLY A 162 1.40 5.61 -5.41
N VAL A 163 2.74 5.60 -5.53
CA VAL A 163 3.60 6.54 -4.81
C VAL A 163 3.43 7.95 -5.39
N PRO A 164 3.15 8.97 -4.56
CA PRO A 164 3.03 10.36 -5.01
C PRO A 164 4.32 10.87 -5.67
N ARG A 165 4.17 11.64 -6.75
CA ARG A 165 5.32 12.18 -7.52
C ARG A 165 6.26 13.04 -6.69
N ALA A 166 5.77 13.67 -5.62
CA ALA A 166 6.57 14.48 -4.73
C ALA A 166 7.78 13.74 -4.13
N PHE A 167 7.68 12.41 -3.95
CA PHE A 167 8.75 11.57 -3.37
C PHE A 167 9.70 10.98 -4.43
N TRP A 168 9.40 11.15 -5.73
CA TRP A 168 10.18 10.47 -6.77
C TRP A 168 11.61 11.03 -6.92
N ALA A 169 11.76 12.36 -6.86
CA ALA A 169 13.07 12.99 -7.01
C ALA A 169 14.04 12.47 -5.95
N GLU A 170 13.66 12.56 -4.67
CA GLU A 170 14.47 12.08 -3.55
C GLU A 170 14.77 10.58 -3.65
N ALA A 171 13.77 9.77 -4.00
CA ALA A 171 13.94 8.33 -4.19
C ALA A 171 14.93 8.00 -5.32
N MET A 172 14.93 8.80 -6.39
CA MET A 172 15.83 8.64 -7.54
C MET A 172 17.25 9.14 -7.24
N ASP A 173 17.41 10.23 -6.48
CA ASP A 173 18.72 10.75 -6.05
C ASP A 173 19.47 9.73 -5.20
N GLY A 174 18.77 9.00 -4.33
CA GLY A 174 19.31 7.92 -3.51
C GLY A 174 19.77 6.69 -4.32
N VAL A 175 19.49 6.65 -5.61
CA VAL A 175 19.78 5.53 -6.53
C VAL A 175 20.61 5.99 -7.70
N SER A 176 21.40 7.07 -7.54
CA SER A 176 22.37 7.54 -8.58
C SER A 176 23.17 6.34 -9.13
N GLN A 177 22.61 5.69 -10.11
CA GLN A 177 23.26 4.57 -10.80
C GLN A 177 24.40 5.19 -11.58
N GLY A 178 25.59 5.04 -11.04
CA GLY A 178 26.77 5.39 -11.77
C GLY A 178 26.73 4.72 -13.16
N ALA A 179 27.31 5.35 -14.14
CA ALA A 179 27.48 4.83 -15.50
C ALA A 179 27.94 3.35 -15.52
N ASN A 180 28.54 2.89 -14.44
CA ASN A 180 29.07 1.54 -14.26
C ASN A 180 28.02 0.41 -14.40
N VAL A 181 26.77 0.58 -13.85
CA VAL A 181 25.76 -0.50 -13.94
C VAL A 181 25.30 -0.71 -15.38
N LEU A 182 25.12 0.38 -16.13
CA LEU A 182 24.75 0.32 -17.54
C LEU A 182 25.86 -0.35 -18.37
N ASP A 183 27.11 0.03 -18.12
CA ASP A 183 28.27 -0.52 -18.80
C ASP A 183 28.44 -2.02 -18.49
N GLU A 184 28.29 -2.41 -17.22
CA GLU A 184 28.29 -3.83 -16.83
C GLU A 184 27.19 -4.65 -17.50
N LEU A 185 25.98 -4.09 -17.59
CA LEU A 185 24.85 -4.75 -18.26
C LEU A 185 25.13 -4.90 -19.77
N LEU A 186 25.70 -3.87 -20.41
CA LEU A 186 26.09 -3.89 -21.82
C LEU A 186 27.15 -4.96 -22.07
N ILE A 187 28.24 -4.94 -21.31
CA ILE A 187 29.34 -5.91 -21.39
C ILE A 187 28.81 -7.33 -21.18
N ARG A 188 28.00 -7.54 -20.13
CA ARG A 188 27.41 -8.85 -19.85
C ARG A 188 26.52 -9.34 -20.98
N ARG A 189 25.81 -8.43 -21.67
CA ARG A 189 24.92 -8.77 -22.77
C ARG A 189 25.67 -9.10 -24.05
N LEU A 190 26.84 -8.50 -24.24
CA LEU A 190 27.71 -8.73 -25.41
C LEU A 190 28.77 -9.84 -25.17
N ARG A 191 28.88 -10.36 -23.93
CA ARG A 191 29.88 -11.39 -23.60
C ARG A 191 29.72 -12.62 -24.49
N GLY A 192 30.80 -12.94 -25.21
CA GLY A 192 30.88 -14.09 -26.13
C GLY A 192 30.22 -13.86 -27.49
N ALA A 193 29.77 -12.66 -27.78
CA ALA A 193 29.26 -12.27 -29.11
C ALA A 193 30.23 -11.26 -29.74
N GLU A 194 30.48 -11.42 -31.03
CA GLU A 194 31.22 -10.38 -31.79
C GLU A 194 30.41 -9.04 -31.71
N PRO A 195 31.09 -7.89 -31.58
CA PRO A 195 30.45 -6.57 -31.51
C PRO A 195 29.90 -6.12 -32.89
N THR A 196 29.16 -7.00 -33.54
CA THR A 196 28.48 -6.67 -34.79
C THR A 196 27.39 -5.64 -34.56
N GLN A 197 27.05 -4.90 -35.63
CA GLN A 197 25.99 -3.88 -35.55
C GLN A 197 24.64 -4.46 -35.07
N GLU A 198 24.35 -5.71 -35.45
CA GLU A 198 23.14 -6.42 -35.04
C GLU A 198 23.15 -6.77 -33.56
N ASN A 199 24.26 -7.28 -33.01
CA ASN A 199 24.40 -7.63 -31.61
C ASN A 199 24.36 -6.38 -30.70
N LEU A 200 24.99 -5.28 -31.14
CA LEU A 200 24.89 -3.99 -30.48
C LEU A 200 23.45 -3.48 -30.44
N LYS A 201 22.72 -3.55 -31.57
CA LYS A 201 21.31 -3.15 -31.62
C LYS A 201 20.47 -3.98 -30.65
N ARG A 202 20.62 -5.29 -30.60
CA ARG A 202 19.92 -6.17 -29.65
C ARG A 202 20.23 -5.84 -28.20
N ALA A 203 21.49 -5.46 -27.89
CA ALA A 203 21.87 -5.02 -26.56
C ALA A 203 21.24 -3.67 -26.21
N CYS A 204 21.22 -2.69 -27.12
CA CYS A 204 20.55 -1.40 -26.92
C CYS A 204 19.06 -1.58 -26.67
N ASP A 205 18.37 -2.40 -27.47
CA ASP A 205 16.94 -2.70 -27.30
C ASP A 205 16.65 -3.36 -25.94
N TYR A 206 17.54 -4.22 -25.46
CA TYR A 206 17.45 -4.81 -24.13
C TYR A 206 17.55 -3.76 -23.02
N LEU A 207 18.52 -2.83 -23.11
CA LEU A 207 18.73 -1.76 -22.14
C LEU A 207 17.56 -0.75 -22.15
N ALA A 208 17.05 -0.42 -23.35
CA ALA A 208 15.86 0.43 -23.49
C ALA A 208 14.64 -0.19 -22.79
N ARG A 209 14.39 -1.51 -22.95
CA ARG A 209 13.33 -2.23 -22.24
C ARG A 209 13.53 -2.28 -20.71
N ARG A 210 14.77 -2.15 -20.24
CA ARG A 210 15.10 -2.00 -18.83
C ARG A 210 14.87 -0.60 -18.29
N GLY A 211 14.55 0.36 -19.14
CA GLY A 211 14.18 1.73 -18.74
C GLY A 211 15.33 2.72 -18.74
N PHE A 212 16.42 2.41 -19.43
CA PHE A 212 17.48 3.39 -19.71
C PHE A 212 17.09 4.27 -20.89
N SER A 213 17.53 5.53 -20.89
CA SER A 213 17.32 6.45 -22.01
C SER A 213 18.26 6.12 -23.17
N TRP A 214 17.87 6.52 -24.39
CA TRP A 214 18.74 6.33 -25.56
C TRP A 214 20.04 7.10 -25.47
N GLU A 215 20.04 8.24 -24.78
CA GLU A 215 21.22 9.04 -24.53
C GLU A 215 22.24 8.28 -23.64
N GLU A 216 21.77 7.75 -22.50
CA GLU A 216 22.58 6.93 -21.59
C GLU A 216 23.14 5.71 -22.31
N ILE A 217 22.30 5.02 -23.11
CA ILE A 217 22.70 3.84 -23.88
C ILE A 217 23.77 4.20 -24.92
N ALA A 218 23.58 5.30 -25.65
CA ALA A 218 24.54 5.74 -26.65
C ALA A 218 25.92 6.05 -26.04
N GLN A 219 25.93 6.74 -24.89
CA GLN A 219 27.15 7.02 -24.16
C GLN A 219 27.86 5.73 -23.68
N ALA A 220 27.08 4.75 -23.19
CA ALA A 220 27.64 3.45 -22.79
C ALA A 220 28.26 2.67 -23.97
N VAL A 221 27.55 2.66 -25.12
CA VAL A 221 28.09 2.03 -26.34
C VAL A 221 29.38 2.71 -26.82
N GLU A 222 29.46 4.03 -26.70
CA GLU A 222 30.68 4.76 -27.07
C GLU A 222 31.84 4.43 -26.13
N ARG A 223 31.61 4.38 -24.81
CA ARG A 223 32.63 3.92 -23.85
C ARG A 223 33.08 2.48 -24.13
N TYR A 224 32.13 1.58 -24.40
CA TYR A 224 32.45 0.20 -24.75
C TYR A 224 33.36 0.07 -25.99
N ARG A 225 33.10 0.86 -27.04
CA ARG A 225 33.93 0.86 -28.26
C ARG A 225 35.34 1.34 -27.99
N ARG A 226 35.52 2.41 -27.22
CA ARG A 226 36.83 2.93 -26.84
C ARG A 226 37.68 1.91 -26.07
N GLN A 227 37.06 1.13 -25.18
CA GLN A 227 37.75 0.09 -24.42
C GLN A 227 38.19 -1.11 -25.27
N GLY A 228 37.57 -1.35 -26.40
CA GLY A 228 37.90 -2.42 -27.32
C GLY A 228 38.96 -2.03 -28.36
N GLU A 229 39.34 -0.74 -28.43
CA GLU A 229 40.38 -0.20 -29.33
C GLU A 229 41.76 -0.06 -28.63
N GLU A 230 41.80 -0.24 -27.29
CA GLU A 230 43.06 -0.33 -26.49
C GLU A 230 43.49 -1.79 -26.31
#